data_e7cb86ebf72e7ed6ada4636cea1d13b5
#
_entry.id   e7cb86ebf72e7ed6ada4636cea1d13b5
#
_cell.length_a   1.000
_cell.length_b   1.000
_cell.length_c   1.000
_cell.angle_alpha   90.00
_cell.angle_beta   90.00
_cell.angle_gamma   90.00
#
_symmetry.space_group_name_H-M   'P 1'
#
loop_
_entity.id
_entity.type
_entity.pdbx_description
1 polymer ?
#
loop_
_entity_poly.entity_id
_entity_poly.type
_entity_poly.pdbx_seq_one_letter_code
_entity_poly.pdbx_strand_id
1 'polypeptide(L)'
;MTTQIPPPNSITFLGTAGARFMVSKQLTASGGMWLNLEDTQILVDPGPGSIVQSTKRKLRAEKLSAIILSHRHLDHSADVNIMVEAMTQGGFRPHGKFFAPSDALETEPVIYSYLRKFLEGVEVLKEGGSYTIGNVSFATPIRHIHQAETYGLLFHAAGRKIAYIADTRYFEGLRKAYAGSDVVIINVVLLEPKAGLDHLSVVDAARLITELKPKVAILTHYGMHVWQAKPWEIAERLTQETGITVRAAYDGMKFELAKVECNG
;
A
#
# COMPACT_ATOMS: atom_id res chain seq x y z
N MET A 1 30.80 10.30 17.96
CA MET A 1 29.92 9.78 16.89
C MET A 1 28.66 9.24 17.58
N THR A 2 27.57 9.99 17.56
CA THR A 2 26.30 9.50 18.05
C THR A 2 25.80 8.44 17.07
N THR A 3 25.82 7.18 17.47
CA THR A 3 25.14 6.10 16.75
C THR A 3 23.67 6.45 16.70
N GLN A 4 23.20 7.02 15.57
CA GLN A 4 21.78 7.20 15.34
C GLN A 4 21.18 5.79 15.30
N ILE A 5 20.30 5.50 16.27
CA ILE A 5 19.49 4.29 16.24
C ILE A 5 18.70 4.36 14.92
N PRO A 6 18.80 3.36 14.03
CA PRO A 6 18.06 3.37 12.80
C PRO A 6 16.56 3.52 13.10
N PRO A 7 15.81 4.25 12.26
CA PRO A 7 14.38 4.41 12.48
C PRO A 7 13.72 3.02 12.48
N PRO A 8 12.74 2.78 13.34
CA PRO A 8 12.12 1.47 13.45
C PRO A 8 11.42 1.09 12.15
N ASN A 9 11.53 -0.19 11.75
CA ASN A 9 10.77 -0.74 10.63
C ASN A 9 9.27 -0.46 10.85
N SER A 10 8.67 0.31 9.95
CA SER A 10 7.31 0.82 10.15
C SER A 10 6.60 1.14 8.84
N ILE A 11 5.28 1.12 8.92
CA ILE A 11 4.36 1.51 7.84
C ILE A 11 3.55 2.69 8.35
N THR A 12 3.59 3.82 7.65
CA THR A 12 2.77 5.00 7.94
C THR A 12 1.69 5.13 6.89
N PHE A 13 0.44 5.07 7.30
CA PHE A 13 -0.71 5.29 6.43
C PHE A 13 -0.90 6.79 6.24
N LEU A 14 -0.59 7.32 5.08
CA LEU A 14 -0.74 8.74 4.77
C LEU A 14 -2.22 9.12 4.62
N GLY A 15 -3.01 8.19 4.11
CA GLY A 15 -4.45 8.30 4.00
C GLY A 15 -5.12 6.94 3.91
N THR A 16 -6.42 6.90 4.18
CA THR A 16 -7.22 5.67 4.25
C THR A 16 -8.47 5.70 3.39
N ALA A 17 -8.70 6.79 2.64
CA ALA A 17 -9.81 6.90 1.70
C ALA A 17 -9.62 5.96 0.51
N GLY A 18 -10.67 5.21 0.19
CA GLY A 18 -10.76 4.36 -0.99
C GLY A 18 -11.97 4.69 -1.84
N ALA A 19 -11.86 4.44 -3.16
CA ALA A 19 -12.89 4.66 -4.15
C ALA A 19 -13.33 6.14 -4.31
N ARG A 20 -14.08 6.40 -5.39
CA ARG A 20 -14.34 7.74 -5.93
C ARG A 20 -14.96 8.73 -4.95
N PHE A 21 -15.96 8.29 -4.16
CA PHE A 21 -16.73 9.21 -3.32
C PHE A 21 -15.99 9.63 -2.05
N MET A 22 -15.21 8.74 -1.46
CA MET A 22 -14.35 9.07 -0.32
C MET A 22 -13.29 10.09 -0.74
N VAL A 23 -12.65 9.82 -1.87
CA VAL A 23 -11.56 10.63 -2.42
C VAL A 23 -12.08 12.00 -2.88
N SER A 24 -13.16 12.05 -3.67
CA SER A 24 -13.68 13.33 -4.19
C SER A 24 -14.23 14.26 -3.09
N LYS A 25 -14.71 13.69 -1.98
CA LYS A 25 -15.20 14.44 -0.82
C LYS A 25 -14.14 14.64 0.26
N GLN A 26 -12.96 14.03 0.14
CA GLN A 26 -11.88 14.07 1.14
C GLN A 26 -12.40 13.79 2.57
N LEU A 27 -13.25 12.77 2.71
CA LEU A 27 -13.78 12.37 4.02
C LEU A 27 -12.68 11.82 4.94
N THR A 28 -11.67 11.18 4.34
CA THR A 28 -10.35 10.91 4.92
C THR A 28 -9.31 11.24 3.86
N ALA A 29 -8.04 11.32 4.22
CA ALA A 29 -6.96 11.54 3.25
C ALA A 29 -6.76 10.31 2.34
N SER A 30 -6.17 10.51 1.16
CA SER A 30 -5.99 9.48 0.11
C SER A 30 -4.52 9.28 -0.24
N GLY A 31 -3.61 9.38 0.73
CA GLY A 31 -2.17 9.49 0.46
C GLY A 31 -1.38 8.19 0.31
N GLY A 32 -1.99 7.00 0.35
CA GLY A 32 -1.27 5.74 0.30
C GLY A 32 -0.44 5.43 1.55
N MET A 33 0.67 4.69 1.39
CA MET A 33 1.48 4.22 2.51
C MET A 33 2.95 4.58 2.33
N TRP A 34 3.57 5.06 3.42
CA TRP A 34 5.02 5.27 3.50
C TRP A 34 5.64 4.15 4.34
N LEU A 35 6.46 3.34 3.71
CA LEU A 35 7.18 2.23 4.34
C LEU A 35 8.60 2.69 4.68
N ASN A 36 9.03 2.42 5.90
CA ASN A 36 10.41 2.51 6.31
C ASN A 36 10.84 1.10 6.72
N LEU A 37 11.62 0.43 5.87
CA LEU A 37 12.02 -0.96 6.02
C LEU A 37 13.53 -1.06 5.82
N GLU A 38 14.26 -1.57 6.81
CA GLU A 38 15.72 -1.78 6.74
C GLU A 38 16.48 -0.56 6.18
N ASP A 39 16.15 0.64 6.72
CA ASP A 39 16.68 1.94 6.27
C ASP A 39 16.31 2.34 4.83
N THR A 40 15.45 1.58 4.17
CA THR A 40 14.91 1.86 2.85
C THR A 40 13.53 2.50 2.96
N GLN A 41 13.33 3.67 2.36
CA GLN A 41 12.05 4.37 2.39
C GLN A 41 11.33 4.21 1.05
N ILE A 42 10.09 3.71 1.10
CA ILE A 42 9.30 3.39 -0.08
C ILE A 42 7.92 4.03 0.09
N LEU A 43 7.45 4.71 -0.94
CA LEU A 43 6.07 5.20 -1.02
C LEU A 43 5.25 4.28 -1.92
N VAL A 44 4.15 3.78 -1.41
CA VAL A 44 3.20 2.92 -2.15
C VAL A 44 1.93 3.70 -2.39
N ASP A 45 1.47 3.70 -3.64
CA ASP A 45 0.21 4.30 -4.08
C ASP A 45 0.04 5.77 -3.67
N PRO A 46 0.85 6.70 -4.21
CA PRO A 46 0.75 8.11 -3.90
C PRO A 46 -0.53 8.75 -4.48
N GLY A 47 -1.66 8.49 -3.83
CA GLY A 47 -2.95 9.10 -4.14
C GLY A 47 -3.00 10.59 -3.81
N PRO A 48 -4.15 11.27 -4.05
CA PRO A 48 -4.28 12.72 -3.91
C PRO A 48 -3.94 13.20 -2.50
N GLY A 49 -2.98 14.11 -2.40
CA GLY A 49 -2.54 14.71 -1.14
C GLY A 49 -1.38 13.99 -0.45
N SER A 50 -0.74 13.01 -1.08
CA SER A 50 0.45 12.34 -0.55
C SER A 50 1.54 13.32 -0.17
N ILE A 51 1.81 14.33 -0.99
CA ILE A 51 2.81 15.36 -0.70
C ILE A 51 2.44 16.17 0.55
N VAL A 52 1.17 16.50 0.71
CA VAL A 52 0.68 17.25 1.87
C VAL A 52 0.76 16.40 3.13
N GLN A 53 0.32 15.16 3.05
CA GLN A 53 0.27 14.25 4.20
C GLN A 53 1.67 13.83 4.66
N SER A 54 2.61 13.61 3.75
CA SER A 54 4.00 13.30 4.08
C SER A 54 4.68 14.51 4.74
N THR A 55 4.49 15.71 4.20
CA THR A 55 5.04 16.96 4.75
C THR A 55 4.51 17.25 6.16
N LYS A 56 3.20 17.12 6.40
CA LYS A 56 2.58 17.27 7.73
C LYS A 56 3.18 16.33 8.77
N ARG A 57 3.62 15.13 8.34
CA ARG A 57 4.22 14.11 9.21
C ARG A 57 5.74 14.20 9.26
N LYS A 58 6.33 15.24 8.64
CA LYS A 58 7.78 15.44 8.57
C LYS A 58 8.53 14.26 7.92
N LEU A 59 7.84 13.54 7.04
CA LEU A 59 8.45 12.54 6.17
C LEU A 59 9.16 13.25 5.03
N ARG A 60 10.37 12.86 4.77
CA ARG A 60 11.26 13.58 3.85
C ARG A 60 11.28 12.88 2.49
N ALA A 61 10.56 13.44 1.50
CA ALA A 61 10.44 12.85 0.18
C ALA A 61 11.79 12.60 -0.50
N GLU A 62 12.77 13.47 -0.27
CA GLU A 62 14.14 13.31 -0.77
C GLU A 62 14.91 12.13 -0.14
N LYS A 63 14.30 11.39 0.79
CA LYS A 63 14.84 10.15 1.36
C LYS A 63 14.20 8.89 0.77
N LEU A 64 13.21 9.06 -0.08
CA LEU A 64 12.59 7.91 -0.75
C LEU A 64 13.62 7.21 -1.66
N SER A 65 13.66 5.91 -1.56
CA SER A 65 14.43 5.04 -2.47
C SER A 65 13.59 4.59 -3.66
N ALA A 66 12.27 4.56 -3.49
CA ALA A 66 11.35 4.20 -4.57
C ALA A 66 9.92 4.67 -4.32
N ILE A 67 9.17 4.74 -5.42
CA ILE A 67 7.71 4.85 -5.45
C ILE A 67 7.19 3.61 -6.18
N ILE A 68 6.21 2.92 -5.59
CA ILE A 68 5.55 1.75 -6.18
C ILE A 68 4.07 2.08 -6.36
N LEU A 69 3.57 1.85 -7.56
CA LEU A 69 2.16 2.01 -7.89
C LEU A 69 1.53 0.65 -8.13
N SER A 70 0.50 0.30 -7.37
CA SER A 70 -0.25 -0.94 -7.54
C SER A 70 -1.06 -0.95 -8.84
N HIS A 71 -1.67 0.19 -9.20
CA HIS A 71 -2.43 0.41 -10.43
C HIS A 71 -2.67 1.90 -10.69
N ARG A 72 -3.15 2.24 -11.89
CA ARG A 72 -3.22 3.61 -12.43
C ARG A 72 -4.40 4.46 -11.97
N HIS A 73 -5.37 3.96 -11.19
CA HIS A 73 -6.50 4.80 -10.78
C HIS A 73 -6.03 6.02 -9.97
N LEU A 74 -6.77 7.13 -10.12
CA LEU A 74 -6.37 8.43 -9.57
C LEU A 74 -6.23 8.45 -8.06
N ASP A 75 -7.03 7.68 -7.34
CA ASP A 75 -6.96 7.56 -5.89
C ASP A 75 -5.66 6.88 -5.39
N HIS A 76 -4.91 6.23 -6.30
CA HIS A 76 -3.59 5.66 -6.06
C HIS A 76 -2.44 6.43 -6.72
N SER A 77 -2.69 7.17 -7.81
CA SER A 77 -1.65 7.69 -8.68
C SER A 77 -1.56 9.21 -8.80
N ALA A 78 -2.53 9.96 -8.27
CA ALA A 78 -2.65 11.40 -8.56
C ALA A 78 -1.42 12.21 -8.15
N ASP A 79 -0.73 11.84 -7.08
CA ASP A 79 0.47 12.54 -6.61
C ASP A 79 1.78 11.91 -7.10
N VAL A 80 1.76 10.92 -8.02
CA VAL A 80 3.00 10.30 -8.57
C VAL A 80 3.99 11.35 -9.02
N ASN A 81 3.54 12.30 -9.86
CA ASN A 81 4.44 13.28 -10.46
C ASN A 81 5.06 14.23 -9.43
N ILE A 82 4.26 14.78 -8.54
CA ILE A 82 4.76 15.69 -7.50
C ILE A 82 5.65 14.96 -6.49
N MET A 83 5.38 13.69 -6.21
CA MET A 83 6.23 12.89 -5.33
C MET A 83 7.57 12.52 -5.97
N VAL A 84 7.61 12.24 -7.27
CA VAL A 84 8.87 12.06 -8.04
C VAL A 84 9.66 13.36 -8.04
N GLU A 85 9.01 14.49 -8.30
CA GLU A 85 9.64 15.82 -8.25
C GLU A 85 10.26 16.10 -6.86
N ALA A 86 9.48 15.84 -5.79
CA ALA A 86 9.95 16.03 -4.41
C ALA A 86 11.10 15.07 -4.06
N MET A 87 11.01 13.81 -4.46
CA MET A 87 12.04 12.79 -4.24
C MET A 87 13.36 13.23 -4.88
N THR A 88 13.33 13.67 -6.13
CA THR A 88 14.51 14.03 -6.92
C THR A 88 14.93 15.49 -6.78
N GLN A 89 14.23 16.26 -5.91
CA GLN A 89 14.46 17.69 -5.71
C GLN A 89 14.42 18.48 -7.04
N GLY A 90 13.36 18.26 -7.84
CA GLY A 90 13.20 18.90 -9.14
C GLY A 90 14.24 18.44 -10.18
N GLY A 91 14.78 17.23 -10.03
CA GLY A 91 15.83 16.71 -10.90
C GLY A 91 17.24 17.19 -10.57
N PHE A 92 17.43 18.04 -9.53
CA PHE A 92 18.77 18.44 -9.09
C PHE A 92 19.54 17.29 -8.43
N ARG A 93 18.84 16.28 -7.93
CA ARG A 93 19.42 15.06 -7.36
C ARG A 93 18.71 13.83 -7.91
N PRO A 94 19.04 13.43 -9.14
CA PRO A 94 18.44 12.23 -9.74
C PRO A 94 18.75 11.01 -8.90
N HIS A 95 17.72 10.32 -8.46
CA HIS A 95 17.81 9.05 -7.72
C HIS A 95 16.46 8.37 -7.57
N GLY A 96 16.48 7.15 -7.05
CA GLY A 96 15.30 6.37 -6.75
C GLY A 96 14.67 5.75 -7.99
N LYS A 97 13.77 4.81 -7.74
CA LYS A 97 13.09 4.04 -8.79
C LYS A 97 11.58 4.24 -8.75
N PHE A 98 10.94 4.06 -9.90
CA PHE A 98 9.50 3.99 -10.01
C PHE A 98 9.08 2.63 -10.55
N PHE A 99 8.16 1.97 -9.85
CA PHE A 99 7.61 0.68 -10.24
C PHE A 99 6.12 0.83 -10.50
N ALA A 100 5.62 0.36 -11.64
CA ALA A 100 4.20 0.45 -11.97
C ALA A 100 3.79 -0.64 -12.97
N PRO A 101 2.49 -0.98 -13.08
CA PRO A 101 1.97 -1.82 -14.15
C PRO A 101 2.22 -1.23 -15.54
N SER A 102 2.19 -2.06 -16.58
CA SER A 102 2.47 -1.62 -17.95
C SER A 102 1.44 -0.61 -18.46
N ASP A 103 0.17 -0.76 -18.12
CA ASP A 103 -0.89 0.16 -18.54
C ASP A 103 -0.70 1.57 -17.95
N ALA A 104 -0.13 1.67 -16.74
CA ALA A 104 0.21 2.93 -16.08
C ALA A 104 1.46 3.62 -16.65
N LEU A 105 2.25 2.92 -17.43
CA LEU A 105 3.48 3.43 -18.04
C LEU A 105 3.34 3.73 -19.54
N GLU A 106 2.51 2.97 -20.25
CA GLU A 106 2.43 2.95 -21.70
C GLU A 106 1.07 3.37 -22.24
N THR A 107 -0.03 2.76 -21.77
CA THR A 107 -1.37 3.00 -22.30
C THR A 107 -1.98 4.29 -21.79
N GLU A 108 -1.94 4.50 -20.48
CA GLU A 108 -2.37 5.72 -19.80
C GLU A 108 -1.30 6.18 -18.82
N PRO A 109 -0.20 6.78 -19.34
CA PRO A 109 0.97 7.09 -18.51
C PRO A 109 0.65 8.04 -17.37
N VAL A 110 0.84 7.59 -16.13
CA VAL A 110 0.63 8.41 -14.92
C VAL A 110 1.84 9.24 -14.55
N ILE A 111 3.02 8.93 -15.12
CA ILE A 111 4.26 9.67 -14.89
C ILE A 111 4.69 10.40 -16.16
N TYR A 112 4.92 11.70 -16.04
CA TYR A 112 5.37 12.55 -17.16
C TYR A 112 6.75 12.12 -17.66
N SER A 113 6.95 12.18 -18.98
CA SER A 113 8.17 11.72 -19.63
C SER A 113 9.42 12.46 -19.15
N TYR A 114 9.31 13.77 -18.81
CA TYR A 114 10.45 14.54 -18.30
C TYR A 114 10.89 14.10 -16.90
N LEU A 115 9.95 13.66 -16.05
CA LEU A 115 10.23 13.18 -14.70
C LEU A 115 10.93 11.82 -14.69
N ARG A 116 10.63 10.96 -15.68
CA ARG A 116 11.31 9.66 -15.81
C ARG A 116 12.83 9.80 -15.93
N LYS A 117 13.31 10.92 -16.48
CA LYS A 117 14.76 11.19 -16.63
C LYS A 117 15.46 11.51 -15.31
N PHE A 118 14.70 11.81 -14.26
CA PHE A 118 15.24 12.11 -12.94
C PHE A 118 15.39 10.85 -12.07
N LEU A 119 14.87 9.72 -12.54
CA LEU A 119 14.90 8.44 -11.84
C LEU A 119 16.08 7.59 -12.31
N GLU A 120 16.60 6.77 -11.41
CA GLU A 120 17.60 5.72 -11.74
C GLU A 120 16.98 4.60 -12.59
N GLY A 121 15.67 4.41 -12.48
CA GLY A 121 14.95 3.41 -13.27
C GLY A 121 13.45 3.54 -13.15
N VAL A 122 12.78 3.09 -14.22
CA VAL A 122 11.34 2.86 -14.28
C VAL A 122 11.15 1.40 -14.63
N GLU A 123 10.56 0.64 -13.72
CA GLU A 123 10.43 -0.81 -13.84
C GLU A 123 8.96 -1.22 -13.96
N VAL A 124 8.68 -2.13 -14.89
CA VAL A 124 7.33 -2.66 -15.13
C VAL A 124 7.04 -3.77 -14.14
N LEU A 125 5.95 -3.63 -13.37
CA LEU A 125 5.40 -4.70 -12.56
C LEU A 125 4.72 -5.74 -13.46
N LYS A 126 4.90 -7.03 -13.11
CA LYS A 126 4.26 -8.14 -13.81
C LYS A 126 4.01 -9.32 -12.87
N GLU A 127 3.04 -10.15 -13.21
CA GLU A 127 2.71 -11.34 -12.43
C GLU A 127 3.94 -12.24 -12.22
N GLY A 128 4.15 -12.69 -10.99
CA GLY A 128 5.32 -13.48 -10.61
C GLY A 128 6.62 -12.69 -10.56
N GLY A 129 6.58 -11.35 -10.72
CA GLY A 129 7.76 -10.48 -10.67
C GLY A 129 8.39 -10.44 -9.29
N SER A 130 9.74 -10.30 -9.26
CA SER A 130 10.52 -10.09 -8.05
C SER A 130 11.46 -8.91 -8.26
N TYR A 131 11.54 -8.03 -7.28
CA TYR A 131 12.22 -6.74 -7.36
C TYR A 131 13.01 -6.46 -6.10
N THR A 132 13.99 -5.56 -6.19
CA THR A 132 14.83 -5.15 -5.06
C THR A 132 14.99 -3.64 -5.02
N ILE A 133 14.87 -3.06 -3.82
CA ILE A 133 15.09 -1.65 -3.53
C ILE A 133 16.00 -1.56 -2.31
N GLY A 134 17.27 -1.21 -2.49
CA GLY A 134 18.25 -1.26 -1.40
C GLY A 134 18.33 -2.66 -0.78
N ASN A 135 18.06 -2.77 0.52
CA ASN A 135 18.06 -4.04 1.26
C ASN A 135 16.69 -4.75 1.27
N VAL A 136 15.66 -4.13 0.70
CA VAL A 136 14.29 -4.66 0.71
C VAL A 136 13.98 -5.38 -0.60
N SER A 137 13.48 -6.60 -0.51
CA SER A 137 12.92 -7.29 -1.67
C SER A 137 11.40 -7.29 -1.61
N PHE A 138 10.77 -7.24 -2.79
CA PHE A 138 9.34 -7.42 -2.90
C PHE A 138 8.97 -8.19 -4.16
N ALA A 139 7.78 -8.79 -4.15
CA ALA A 139 7.23 -9.53 -5.27
C ALA A 139 5.80 -9.07 -5.59
N THR A 140 5.39 -9.34 -6.82
CA THR A 140 4.01 -9.22 -7.31
C THR A 140 3.49 -10.61 -7.65
N PRO A 141 3.09 -11.41 -6.65
CA PRO A 141 2.93 -12.87 -6.81
C PRO A 141 1.77 -13.25 -7.76
N ILE A 142 0.77 -12.40 -7.86
CA ILE A 142 -0.40 -12.63 -8.71
C ILE A 142 -0.99 -11.30 -9.18
N ARG A 143 -1.50 -11.30 -10.43
CA ARG A 143 -2.32 -10.19 -10.94
C ARG A 143 -3.68 -10.19 -10.27
N HIS A 144 -4.10 -9.04 -9.77
CA HIS A 144 -5.41 -8.84 -9.18
C HIS A 144 -6.50 -8.73 -10.23
N ILE A 145 -7.73 -9.08 -9.85
CA ILE A 145 -8.89 -8.93 -10.71
C ILE A 145 -9.50 -7.56 -10.45
N HIS A 146 -9.17 -6.63 -11.34
CA HIS A 146 -9.60 -5.24 -11.29
C HIS A 146 -9.66 -4.65 -12.71
N GLN A 147 -10.34 -3.49 -12.90
CA GLN A 147 -10.48 -2.86 -14.21
C GLN A 147 -9.15 -2.41 -14.83
N ALA A 148 -8.24 -1.88 -13.99
CA ALA A 148 -6.88 -1.56 -14.39
C ALA A 148 -5.96 -2.76 -14.16
N GLU A 149 -4.82 -2.80 -14.83
CA GLU A 149 -3.76 -3.76 -14.50
C GLU A 149 -3.27 -3.50 -13.07
N THR A 150 -3.51 -4.46 -12.16
CA THR A 150 -3.33 -4.27 -10.73
C THR A 150 -2.51 -5.40 -10.12
N TYR A 151 -1.58 -5.03 -9.25
CA TYR A 151 -0.78 -5.98 -8.47
C TYR A 151 -0.82 -5.63 -6.99
N GLY A 152 -1.00 -6.65 -6.15
CA GLY A 152 -0.63 -6.53 -4.75
C GLY A 152 0.86 -6.77 -4.56
N LEU A 153 1.37 -6.40 -3.41
CA LEU A 153 2.80 -6.40 -3.12
C LEU A 153 3.10 -7.33 -1.94
N LEU A 154 4.20 -8.06 -2.03
CA LEU A 154 4.65 -8.94 -0.99
C LEU A 154 6.09 -8.59 -0.63
N PHE A 155 6.29 -7.87 0.47
CA PHE A 155 7.59 -7.44 0.95
C PHE A 155 8.22 -8.50 1.87
N HIS A 156 9.53 -8.63 1.75
CA HIS A 156 10.37 -9.36 2.69
C HIS A 156 11.35 -8.37 3.32
N ALA A 157 11.13 -8.05 4.59
CA ALA A 157 11.95 -7.10 5.34
C ALA A 157 11.87 -7.36 6.84
N ALA A 158 12.95 -7.10 7.57
CA ALA A 158 13.04 -7.26 9.03
C ALA A 158 12.62 -8.67 9.51
N GLY A 159 12.95 -9.70 8.75
CA GLY A 159 12.55 -11.07 9.06
C GLY A 159 11.04 -11.32 8.98
N ARG A 160 10.28 -10.44 8.34
CA ARG A 160 8.82 -10.50 8.20
C ARG A 160 8.40 -10.56 6.73
N LYS A 161 7.27 -11.21 6.51
CA LYS A 161 6.57 -11.25 5.24
C LYS A 161 5.34 -10.36 5.34
N ILE A 162 5.30 -9.27 4.57
CA ILE A 162 4.27 -8.23 4.62
C ILE A 162 3.54 -8.21 3.30
N ALA A 163 2.27 -8.58 3.31
CA ALA A 163 1.40 -8.53 2.13
C ALA A 163 0.59 -7.22 2.11
N TYR A 164 0.53 -6.59 0.94
CA TYR A 164 -0.44 -5.55 0.61
C TYR A 164 -1.35 -6.09 -0.48
N ILE A 165 -2.60 -6.35 -0.11
CA ILE A 165 -3.66 -6.76 -1.03
C ILE A 165 -4.37 -5.48 -1.49
N ALA A 166 -3.92 -4.96 -2.64
CA ALA A 166 -4.47 -3.80 -3.31
C ALA A 166 -5.87 -4.09 -3.89
N ASP A 167 -6.41 -3.18 -4.67
CA ASP A 167 -7.75 -3.29 -5.22
C ASP A 167 -7.93 -4.56 -6.06
N THR A 168 -8.95 -5.33 -5.71
CA THR A 168 -9.33 -6.58 -6.37
C THR A 168 -10.70 -7.02 -5.85
N ARG A 169 -11.43 -7.81 -6.61
CA ARG A 169 -12.46 -8.67 -6.02
C ARG A 169 -11.82 -9.93 -5.44
N TYR A 170 -12.54 -10.63 -4.55
CA TYR A 170 -12.07 -11.90 -4.05
C TYR A 170 -11.97 -12.96 -5.15
N PHE A 171 -10.89 -13.75 -5.14
CA PHE A 171 -10.71 -14.99 -5.92
C PHE A 171 -9.72 -15.91 -5.19
N GLU A 172 -9.81 -17.22 -5.45
CA GLU A 172 -9.05 -18.25 -4.71
C GLU A 172 -7.52 -18.10 -4.81
N GLY A 173 -7.01 -17.48 -5.87
CA GLY A 173 -5.59 -17.24 -6.07
C GLY A 173 -4.96 -16.38 -4.96
N LEU A 174 -5.72 -15.47 -4.35
CA LEU A 174 -5.22 -14.58 -3.29
C LEU A 174 -4.68 -15.36 -2.09
N ARG A 175 -5.40 -16.41 -1.66
CA ARG A 175 -4.98 -17.27 -0.56
C ARG A 175 -3.60 -17.88 -0.80
N LYS A 176 -3.37 -18.43 -1.99
CA LYS A 176 -2.09 -19.06 -2.35
C LYS A 176 -0.98 -18.03 -2.47
N ALA A 177 -1.27 -16.89 -3.11
CA ALA A 177 -0.29 -15.85 -3.39
C ALA A 177 0.28 -15.21 -2.12
N TYR A 178 -0.55 -15.02 -1.08
CA TYR A 178 -0.18 -14.33 0.15
C TYR A 178 -0.03 -15.24 1.37
N ALA A 179 -0.02 -16.56 1.18
CA ALA A 179 0.16 -17.53 2.25
C ALA A 179 1.45 -17.30 3.05
N GLY A 180 1.37 -17.49 4.37
CA GLY A 180 2.50 -17.34 5.29
C GLY A 180 2.93 -15.88 5.53
N SER A 181 2.08 -14.89 5.22
CA SER A 181 2.36 -13.49 5.54
C SER A 181 2.16 -13.23 7.04
N ASP A 182 3.13 -12.55 7.67
CA ASP A 182 3.03 -12.14 9.08
C ASP A 182 2.07 -10.95 9.25
N VAL A 183 2.10 -10.02 8.31
CA VAL A 183 1.24 -8.84 8.28
C VAL A 183 0.51 -8.81 6.95
N VAL A 184 -0.81 -8.63 6.98
CA VAL A 184 -1.63 -8.48 5.76
C VAL A 184 -2.38 -7.16 5.81
N ILE A 185 -2.11 -6.29 4.84
CA ILE A 185 -2.80 -5.01 4.65
C ILE A 185 -3.82 -5.22 3.54
N ILE A 186 -5.09 -4.89 3.80
CA ILE A 186 -6.20 -5.20 2.91
C ILE A 186 -6.97 -3.92 2.57
N ASN A 187 -7.10 -3.63 1.27
CA ASN A 187 -8.02 -2.61 0.78
C ASN A 187 -9.47 -3.12 0.89
N VAL A 188 -10.33 -2.38 1.61
CA VAL A 188 -11.72 -2.80 1.90
C VAL A 188 -12.69 -1.68 1.52
N VAL A 189 -13.32 -1.82 0.36
CA VAL A 189 -14.23 -0.78 -0.19
C VAL A 189 -15.69 -1.05 0.14
N LEU A 190 -16.08 -2.32 0.21
CA LEU A 190 -17.47 -2.75 0.31
C LEU A 190 -17.77 -3.38 1.68
N LEU A 191 -19.02 -3.29 2.17
CA LEU A 191 -19.46 -4.08 3.33
C LEU A 191 -19.68 -5.55 2.93
N GLU A 192 -20.37 -5.75 1.81
CA GLU A 192 -20.71 -7.07 1.25
C GLU A 192 -20.20 -7.15 -0.20
N PRO A 193 -19.90 -8.35 -0.71
CA PRO A 193 -19.55 -8.52 -2.11
C PRO A 193 -20.64 -7.99 -3.03
N LYS A 194 -20.27 -7.28 -4.09
CA LYS A 194 -21.23 -6.73 -5.04
C LYS A 194 -20.83 -7.07 -6.47
N ALA A 195 -21.73 -7.73 -7.20
CA ALA A 195 -21.51 -8.08 -8.60
C ALA A 195 -21.19 -6.83 -9.45
N GLY A 196 -20.22 -6.94 -10.34
CA GLY A 196 -19.76 -5.85 -11.20
C GLY A 196 -18.85 -4.82 -10.52
N LEU A 197 -18.49 -4.99 -9.25
CA LEU A 197 -17.50 -4.18 -8.55
C LEU A 197 -16.31 -5.04 -8.16
N ASP A 198 -15.15 -4.74 -8.72
CA ASP A 198 -13.92 -5.49 -8.47
C ASP A 198 -13.16 -4.94 -7.26
N HIS A 199 -13.83 -5.00 -6.08
CA HIS A 199 -13.29 -4.59 -4.79
C HIS A 199 -13.62 -5.61 -3.71
N LEU A 200 -12.70 -5.79 -2.75
CA LEU A 200 -12.97 -6.61 -1.56
C LEU A 200 -14.00 -5.94 -0.66
N SER A 201 -14.81 -6.79 -0.04
CA SER A 201 -15.73 -6.43 1.02
C SER A 201 -15.16 -6.79 2.40
N VAL A 202 -15.87 -6.36 3.45
CA VAL A 202 -15.60 -6.78 4.83
C VAL A 202 -15.72 -8.30 4.97
N VAL A 203 -16.69 -8.92 4.28
CA VAL A 203 -16.86 -10.39 4.27
C VAL A 203 -15.66 -11.07 3.61
N ASP A 204 -15.18 -10.55 2.48
CA ASP A 204 -14.00 -11.06 1.82
C ASP A 204 -12.74 -10.90 2.68
N ALA A 205 -12.61 -9.77 3.38
CA ALA A 205 -11.50 -9.54 4.31
C ALA A 205 -11.53 -10.54 5.47
N ALA A 206 -12.69 -10.81 6.07
CA ALA A 206 -12.85 -11.84 7.11
C ALA A 206 -12.42 -13.22 6.61
N ARG A 207 -12.82 -13.59 5.39
CA ARG A 207 -12.43 -14.83 4.73
C ARG A 207 -10.91 -14.90 4.54
N LEU A 208 -10.30 -13.88 3.96
CA LEU A 208 -8.84 -13.82 3.73
C LEU A 208 -8.05 -13.90 5.05
N ILE A 209 -8.48 -13.20 6.09
CA ILE A 209 -7.84 -13.24 7.41
C ILE A 209 -7.89 -14.67 7.99
N THR A 210 -9.05 -15.33 7.89
CA THR A 210 -9.23 -16.70 8.37
C THR A 210 -8.37 -17.70 7.58
N GLU A 211 -8.25 -17.52 6.27
CA GLU A 211 -7.48 -18.40 5.38
C GLU A 211 -5.97 -18.19 5.46
N LEU A 212 -5.51 -16.94 5.56
CA LEU A 212 -4.09 -16.56 5.61
C LEU A 212 -3.49 -16.70 7.00
N LYS A 213 -4.29 -16.52 8.04
CA LYS A 213 -3.89 -16.57 9.47
C LYS A 213 -2.65 -15.70 9.77
N PRO A 214 -2.66 -14.41 9.39
CA PRO A 214 -1.54 -13.54 9.69
C PRO A 214 -1.45 -13.29 11.20
N LYS A 215 -0.29 -12.80 11.68
CA LYS A 215 -0.18 -12.32 13.06
C LYS A 215 -1.00 -11.05 13.28
N VAL A 216 -1.04 -10.18 12.26
CA VAL A 216 -1.83 -8.95 12.26
C VAL A 216 -2.42 -8.71 10.87
N ALA A 217 -3.70 -8.39 10.81
CA ALA A 217 -4.36 -7.84 9.62
C ALA A 217 -4.63 -6.35 9.81
N ILE A 218 -4.45 -5.55 8.77
CA ILE A 218 -4.73 -4.11 8.79
C ILE A 218 -5.68 -3.79 7.65
N LEU A 219 -6.84 -3.25 7.99
CA LEU A 219 -7.83 -2.79 7.01
C LEU A 219 -7.54 -1.34 6.65
N THR A 220 -7.64 -1.00 5.38
CA THR A 220 -7.43 0.37 4.86
C THR A 220 -8.26 0.58 3.60
N HIS A 221 -8.14 1.74 2.95
CA HIS A 221 -8.77 2.05 1.67
C HIS A 221 -10.30 1.91 1.73
N TYR A 222 -10.91 2.61 2.70
CA TYR A 222 -12.33 2.47 2.99
C TYR A 222 -13.21 3.14 1.95
N GLY A 223 -14.20 2.41 1.44
CA GLY A 223 -15.33 3.01 0.75
C GLY A 223 -16.29 3.70 1.75
N MET A 224 -17.19 4.54 1.22
CA MET A 224 -18.06 5.38 2.05
C MET A 224 -18.91 4.57 3.06
N HIS A 225 -19.48 3.45 2.62
CA HIS A 225 -20.31 2.61 3.51
C HIS A 225 -19.49 1.93 4.61
N VAL A 226 -18.26 1.49 4.30
CA VAL A 226 -17.34 0.94 5.30
C VAL A 226 -16.95 2.02 6.31
N TRP A 227 -16.66 3.24 5.83
CA TRP A 227 -16.36 4.38 6.71
C TRP A 227 -17.53 4.73 7.64
N GLN A 228 -18.76 4.78 7.10
CA GLN A 228 -19.97 5.04 7.89
C GLN A 228 -20.25 3.93 8.91
N ALA A 229 -19.90 2.70 8.61
CA ALA A 229 -20.01 1.56 9.51
C ALA A 229 -18.85 1.48 10.52
N LYS A 230 -18.03 2.53 10.64
CA LYS A 230 -16.93 2.68 11.60
C LYS A 230 -15.89 1.55 11.50
N PRO A 231 -14.87 1.71 10.69
CA PRO A 231 -13.86 0.67 10.45
C PRO A 231 -13.23 0.08 11.71
N TRP A 232 -13.13 0.86 12.81
CA TRP A 232 -12.61 0.38 14.08
C TRP A 232 -13.54 -0.63 14.77
N GLU A 233 -14.88 -0.44 14.68
CA GLU A 233 -15.85 -1.42 15.19
C GLU A 233 -15.84 -2.69 14.33
N ILE A 234 -15.67 -2.55 12.99
CA ILE A 234 -15.48 -3.67 12.07
C ILE A 234 -14.22 -4.46 12.45
N ALA A 235 -13.09 -3.78 12.69
CA ALA A 235 -11.83 -4.43 13.04
C ALA A 235 -11.91 -5.18 14.38
N GLU A 236 -12.59 -4.61 15.37
CA GLU A 236 -12.83 -5.26 16.66
C GLU A 236 -13.68 -6.52 16.50
N ARG A 237 -14.79 -6.43 15.76
CA ARG A 237 -15.64 -7.57 15.44
C ARG A 237 -14.86 -8.68 14.71
N LEU A 238 -14.09 -8.33 13.68
CA LEU A 238 -13.30 -9.32 12.95
C LEU A 238 -12.21 -9.95 13.83
N THR A 239 -11.65 -9.21 14.79
CA THR A 239 -10.71 -9.78 15.77
C THR A 239 -11.40 -10.86 16.62
N GLN A 240 -12.62 -10.59 17.08
CA GLN A 240 -13.40 -11.55 17.87
C GLN A 240 -13.81 -12.79 17.04
N GLU A 241 -14.24 -12.58 15.81
CA GLU A 241 -14.70 -13.66 14.91
C GLU A 241 -13.56 -14.57 14.44
N THR A 242 -12.39 -14.02 14.16
CA THR A 242 -11.27 -14.77 13.55
C THR A 242 -10.20 -15.22 14.56
N GLY A 243 -10.17 -14.61 15.75
CA GLY A 243 -9.09 -14.81 16.73
C GLY A 243 -7.75 -14.18 16.32
N ILE A 244 -7.71 -13.46 15.21
CA ILE A 244 -6.52 -12.77 14.68
C ILE A 244 -6.61 -11.28 15.02
N THR A 245 -5.51 -10.66 15.44
CA THR A 245 -5.49 -9.21 15.65
C THR A 245 -5.78 -8.46 14.36
N VAL A 246 -6.93 -7.79 14.28
CA VAL A 246 -7.31 -6.93 13.16
C VAL A 246 -7.28 -5.47 13.62
N ARG A 247 -6.70 -4.61 12.81
CA ARG A 247 -6.63 -3.17 13.05
C ARG A 247 -7.26 -2.39 11.91
N ALA A 248 -7.98 -1.34 12.23
CA ALA A 248 -8.39 -0.35 11.24
C ALA A 248 -7.30 0.72 11.13
N ALA A 249 -6.78 0.95 9.92
CA ALA A 249 -5.88 2.06 9.69
C ALA A 249 -6.64 3.39 9.78
N TYR A 250 -5.94 4.45 10.19
CA TYR A 250 -6.41 5.83 10.17
C TYR A 250 -5.32 6.76 9.62
N ASP A 251 -5.70 7.92 9.17
CA ASP A 251 -4.78 8.89 8.56
C ASP A 251 -3.65 9.28 9.51
N GLY A 252 -2.44 8.91 9.16
CA GLY A 252 -1.25 9.11 9.95
C GLY A 252 -0.93 8.00 10.94
N MET A 253 -1.68 6.91 10.96
CA MET A 253 -1.31 5.75 11.77
C MET A 253 0.09 5.28 11.39
N LYS A 254 0.95 5.13 12.38
CA LYS A 254 2.26 4.49 12.26
C LYS A 254 2.20 3.11 12.90
N PHE A 255 2.35 2.09 12.07
CA PHE A 255 2.44 0.69 12.50
C PHE A 255 3.89 0.25 12.54
N GLU A 256 4.40 -0.12 13.71
CA GLU A 256 5.77 -0.59 13.92
C GLU A 256 5.83 -2.11 13.84
N LEU A 257 6.66 -2.66 12.97
CA LEU A 257 6.78 -4.11 12.75
C LEU A 257 7.32 -4.86 13.99
N ALA A 258 8.08 -4.18 14.84
CA ALA A 258 8.56 -4.75 16.10
C ALA A 258 7.41 -5.11 17.07
N LYS A 259 6.23 -4.50 16.93
CA LYS A 259 5.04 -4.80 17.74
C LYS A 259 4.25 -6.03 17.24
N VAL A 260 4.70 -6.67 16.16
CA VAL A 260 4.18 -7.96 15.71
C VAL A 260 4.85 -9.04 16.56
N GLU A 261 4.18 -9.51 17.62
CA GLU A 261 4.72 -10.52 18.52
C GLU A 261 5.13 -11.78 17.75
N CYS A 262 6.32 -12.30 18.10
CA CYS A 262 6.69 -13.66 17.73
C CYS A 262 5.88 -14.59 18.64
N ASN A 263 4.72 -15.05 18.18
CA ASN A 263 4.09 -16.20 18.81
C ASN A 263 5.06 -17.37 18.60
N GLY A 264 5.75 -17.73 19.72
CA GLY A 264 6.65 -18.87 19.80
C GLY A 264 5.89 -20.19 19.65
#